data_e4516e11a48cd4f9aaff0b9ba37361d7
#
_entry.id   e4516e11a48cd4f9aaff0b9ba37361d7
#
_cell.length_a   1.000
_cell.length_b   1.000
_cell.length_c   1.000
_cell.angle_alpha   90.00
_cell.angle_beta   90.00
_cell.angle_gamma   90.00
#
_symmetry.space_group_name_H-M   'P 1'
#
loop_
_entity.id
_entity.type
_entity.pdbx_description
1 polymer ?
#
loop_
_entity_poly.entity_id
_entity_poly.type
_entity_poly.pdbx_seq_one_letter_code
_entity_poly.pdbx_strand_id
1 'polypeptide(L)'
;MNLLFHIVYAGHASGTHHKLALDALRHLKCMDADLWQRLFLANAKIYLDGSKAPDKEFKDFKNHVLHTRDGYWGGAPDKVRSWYQHLVEALTLQDWQTAVYCAGVLSHYYTDPLHPFHTAQSEAENNIHRAVELAA
;
A
#
# COMPACT_ATOMS: atom_id res chain seq x y z
N MET A 1 -4.03 21.63 3.45
CA MET A 1 -4.20 20.22 3.88
C MET A 1 -5.53 20.12 4.64
N ASN A 2 -6.36 19.16 4.30
CA ASN A 2 -7.73 19.07 4.79
C ASN A 2 -7.76 18.56 6.26
N LEU A 3 -8.57 19.16 7.12
CA LEU A 3 -8.80 18.73 8.51
C LEU A 3 -9.15 17.23 8.60
N LEU A 4 -9.96 16.74 7.66
CA LEU A 4 -10.32 15.32 7.57
C LEU A 4 -9.09 14.41 7.45
N PHE A 5 -8.06 14.81 6.68
CA PHE A 5 -6.82 14.05 6.57
C PHE A 5 -6.12 13.92 7.93
N HIS A 6 -6.01 15.00 8.68
CA HIS A 6 -5.37 14.96 10.01
C HIS A 6 -6.13 14.08 11.01
N ILE A 7 -7.46 14.13 10.99
CA ILE A 7 -8.30 13.28 11.84
C ILE A 7 -8.10 11.81 11.50
N VAL A 8 -8.15 11.46 10.21
CA VAL A 8 -7.95 10.07 9.74
C VAL A 8 -6.54 9.61 10.06
N TYR A 9 -5.53 10.43 9.78
CA TYR A 9 -4.14 10.08 10.04
C TYR A 9 -3.89 9.81 11.54
N ALA A 10 -4.37 10.70 12.41
CA ALA A 10 -4.20 10.55 13.86
C ALA A 10 -5.00 9.38 14.45
N GLY A 11 -6.21 9.13 13.93
CA GLY A 11 -7.12 8.13 14.48
C GLY A 11 -6.95 6.71 13.91
N HIS A 12 -6.44 6.56 12.71
CA HIS A 12 -6.44 5.28 12.01
C HIS A 12 -5.06 4.81 11.52
N ALA A 13 -4.06 5.71 11.38
CA ALA A 13 -2.74 5.30 10.92
C ALA A 13 -2.00 4.51 11.99
N SER A 14 -1.70 3.24 11.70
CA SER A 14 -0.88 2.38 12.56
C SER A 14 0.13 1.62 11.72
N GLY A 15 1.42 1.86 11.97
CA GLY A 15 2.52 1.26 11.22
C GLY A 15 2.77 1.89 9.84
N THR A 16 3.85 1.44 9.23
CA THR A 16 4.43 2.05 8.02
C THR A 16 3.48 2.04 6.83
N HIS A 17 2.82 0.92 6.53
CA HIS A 17 1.93 0.81 5.37
C HIS A 17 0.75 1.79 5.43
N HIS A 18 0.14 1.98 6.62
CA HIS A 18 -0.94 2.97 6.77
C HIS A 18 -0.44 4.39 6.52
N LYS A 19 0.74 4.73 7.05
CA LYS A 19 1.32 6.06 6.87
C LYS A 19 1.66 6.32 5.41
N LEU A 20 2.31 5.38 4.73
CA LEU A 20 2.65 5.48 3.31
C LEU A 20 1.40 5.58 2.42
N ALA A 21 0.39 4.75 2.68
CA ALA A 21 -0.87 4.77 1.94
C ALA A 21 -1.58 6.13 2.07
N LEU A 22 -1.68 6.68 3.28
CA LEU A 22 -2.28 7.99 3.51
C LEU A 22 -1.44 9.12 2.92
N ASP A 23 -0.12 9.08 3.05
CA ASP A 23 0.75 10.09 2.47
C ASP A 23 0.68 10.11 0.94
N ALA A 24 0.49 8.95 0.29
CA ALA A 24 0.28 8.87 -1.15
C ALA A 24 -0.91 9.72 -1.62
N LEU A 25 -2.00 9.78 -0.84
CA LEU A 25 -3.17 10.60 -1.18
C LEU A 25 -2.85 12.09 -1.24
N ARG A 26 -1.89 12.57 -0.46
CA ARG A 26 -1.46 13.99 -0.47
C ARG A 26 -0.74 14.39 -1.76
N HIS A 27 -0.23 13.41 -2.49
CA HIS A 27 0.55 13.62 -3.71
C HIS A 27 -0.25 13.38 -4.99
N LEU A 28 -1.57 13.16 -4.88
CA LEU A 28 -2.43 13.08 -6.06
C LEU A 28 -2.38 14.40 -6.84
N LYS A 29 -2.08 14.28 -8.14
CA LYS A 29 -1.95 15.42 -9.07
C LYS A 29 -2.82 15.18 -10.31
N CYS A 30 -4.13 15.15 -10.12
CA CYS A 30 -5.09 15.04 -11.20
C CYS A 30 -6.15 16.16 -11.05
N MET A 31 -6.96 16.37 -12.09
CA MET A 31 -7.99 17.41 -12.11
C MET A 31 -8.92 17.35 -10.90
N ASP A 32 -9.28 16.15 -10.46
CA ASP A 32 -10.23 15.91 -9.39
C ASP A 32 -9.54 15.37 -8.11
N ALA A 33 -8.28 15.75 -7.86
CA ALA A 33 -7.50 15.25 -6.73
C ALA A 33 -8.22 15.39 -5.38
N ASP A 34 -8.87 16.54 -5.14
CA ASP A 34 -9.61 16.79 -3.90
C ASP A 34 -10.83 15.86 -3.75
N LEU A 35 -11.50 15.53 -4.85
CA LEU A 35 -12.65 14.62 -4.84
C LEU A 35 -12.17 13.19 -4.52
N TRP A 36 -11.10 12.76 -5.16
CA TRP A 36 -10.49 11.45 -4.89
C TRP A 36 -9.98 11.35 -3.45
N GLN A 37 -9.27 12.36 -2.95
CA GLN A 37 -8.84 12.37 -1.56
C GLN A 37 -10.02 12.23 -0.59
N ARG A 38 -11.12 12.96 -0.80
CA ARG A 38 -12.31 12.84 0.04
C ARG A 38 -12.94 11.45 -0.02
N LEU A 39 -13.02 10.84 -1.21
CA LEU A 39 -13.54 9.50 -1.38
C LEU A 39 -12.73 8.48 -0.56
N PHE A 40 -11.40 8.52 -0.69
CA PHE A 40 -10.50 7.63 0.03
C PHE A 40 -10.55 7.86 1.55
N LEU A 41 -10.55 9.11 2.00
CA LEU A 41 -10.63 9.44 3.42
C LEU A 41 -11.99 9.09 4.03
N ALA A 42 -13.08 9.22 3.28
CA ALA A 42 -14.40 8.76 3.73
C ALA A 42 -14.49 7.24 3.87
N ASN A 43 -13.66 6.51 3.14
CA ASN A 43 -13.54 5.05 3.20
C ASN A 43 -12.19 4.60 3.78
N ALA A 44 -11.61 5.41 4.68
CA ALA A 44 -10.25 5.21 5.19
C ALA A 44 -10.02 3.83 5.78
N LYS A 45 -11.01 3.27 6.50
CA LYS A 45 -10.88 1.92 7.06
C LYS A 45 -10.65 0.88 5.96
N ILE A 46 -11.43 0.90 4.89
CA ILE A 46 -11.31 -0.04 3.76
C ILE A 46 -9.94 0.12 3.08
N TYR A 47 -9.51 1.36 2.86
CA TYR A 47 -8.22 1.67 2.26
C TYR A 47 -7.04 1.14 3.09
N LEU A 48 -7.09 1.38 4.39
CA LEU A 48 -6.03 0.99 5.32
C LEU A 48 -6.04 -0.53 5.58
N ASP A 49 -7.19 -1.16 5.66
CA ASP A 49 -7.30 -2.62 5.71
C ASP A 49 -6.65 -3.23 4.45
N GLY A 50 -6.95 -2.71 3.26
CA GLY A 50 -6.31 -3.12 2.00
C GLY A 50 -4.80 -2.98 2.05
N SER A 51 -4.27 -1.88 2.59
CA SER A 51 -2.82 -1.65 2.67
C SER A 51 -2.08 -2.62 3.60
N LYS A 52 -2.78 -3.38 4.42
CA LYS A 52 -2.22 -4.44 5.29
C LYS A 52 -2.65 -5.86 4.90
N ALA A 53 -3.57 -5.99 3.95
CA ALA A 53 -4.11 -7.29 3.56
C ALA A 53 -3.04 -8.28 3.06
N PRO A 54 -2.01 -7.88 2.29
CA PRO A 54 -0.97 -8.79 1.86
C PRO A 54 -0.28 -9.52 3.02
N ASP A 55 0.01 -8.83 4.11
CA ASP A 55 0.64 -9.43 5.30
C ASP A 55 -0.37 -10.18 6.17
N LYS A 56 -1.51 -9.55 6.46
CA LYS A 56 -2.44 -10.04 7.47
C LYS A 56 -3.39 -11.12 6.95
N GLU A 57 -3.95 -10.89 5.75
CA GLU A 57 -5.02 -11.73 5.20
C GLU A 57 -4.45 -12.75 4.21
N PHE A 58 -3.64 -12.29 3.24
CA PHE A 58 -3.10 -13.16 2.21
C PHE A 58 -1.88 -13.93 2.67
N LYS A 59 -1.16 -13.42 3.68
CA LYS A 59 0.12 -13.98 4.17
C LYS A 59 1.09 -14.24 3.03
N ASP A 60 1.14 -13.31 2.09
CA ASP A 60 1.81 -13.45 0.80
C ASP A 60 3.27 -12.97 0.87
N PHE A 61 4.01 -13.43 1.86
CA PHE A 61 5.39 -13.01 2.11
C PHE A 61 6.36 -13.27 0.96
N LYS A 62 5.98 -14.11 0.02
CA LYS A 62 6.83 -14.48 -1.13
C LYS A 62 6.84 -13.42 -2.24
N ASN A 63 5.76 -12.66 -2.37
CA ASN A 63 5.57 -11.75 -3.51
C ASN A 63 5.76 -10.27 -3.15
N HIS A 64 6.38 -9.97 -2.00
CA HIS A 64 6.68 -8.59 -1.57
C HIS A 64 8.03 -8.09 -2.09
N VAL A 65 8.82 -8.97 -2.71
CA VAL A 65 10.21 -8.70 -3.02
C VAL A 65 10.46 -8.46 -4.50
N LEU A 66 11.47 -7.65 -4.78
CA LEU A 66 12.08 -7.48 -6.08
C LEU A 66 13.60 -7.36 -5.90
N HIS A 67 14.32 -8.44 -6.09
CA HIS A 67 15.76 -8.50 -5.93
C HIS A 67 16.47 -7.87 -7.14
N THR A 68 16.71 -6.58 -7.08
CA THR A 68 17.27 -5.79 -8.18
C THR A 68 18.71 -6.17 -8.56
N ARG A 69 19.47 -6.77 -7.62
CA ARG A 69 20.86 -7.18 -7.82
C ARG A 69 21.01 -8.65 -8.21
N ASP A 70 19.92 -9.38 -8.25
CA ASP A 70 19.91 -10.82 -8.53
C ASP A 70 18.85 -11.15 -9.59
N GLY A 71 19.10 -10.65 -10.81
CA GLY A 71 18.25 -10.93 -11.98
C GLY A 71 16.82 -10.42 -11.90
N TYR A 72 16.52 -9.46 -11.01
CA TYR A 72 15.19 -8.90 -10.81
C TYR A 72 14.11 -9.94 -10.45
N TRP A 73 14.51 -11.01 -9.75
CA TRP A 73 13.52 -11.98 -9.32
C TRP A 73 12.65 -11.46 -8.18
N GLY A 74 11.43 -11.96 -8.10
CA GLY A 74 10.43 -11.63 -7.09
C GLY A 74 9.06 -11.43 -7.70
N GLY A 75 8.01 -11.61 -6.90
CA GLY A 75 6.62 -11.57 -7.35
C GLY A 75 5.98 -10.19 -7.32
N ALA A 76 6.63 -9.18 -6.75
CA ALA A 76 6.04 -7.86 -6.57
C ALA A 76 5.58 -7.19 -7.88
N PRO A 77 6.33 -7.22 -9.00
CA PRO A 77 5.86 -6.60 -10.25
C PRO A 77 4.55 -7.20 -10.77
N ASP A 78 4.39 -8.52 -10.65
CA ASP A 78 3.16 -9.19 -11.12
C ASP A 78 1.98 -8.87 -10.21
N LYS A 79 2.20 -8.79 -8.90
CA LYS A 79 1.17 -8.35 -7.95
C LYS A 79 0.74 -6.91 -8.19
N VAL A 80 1.70 -6.00 -8.42
CA VAL A 80 1.40 -4.60 -8.76
C VAL A 80 0.54 -4.52 -10.01
N ARG A 81 0.91 -5.24 -11.09
CA ARG A 81 0.10 -5.27 -12.33
C ARG A 81 -1.30 -5.82 -12.11
N SER A 82 -1.42 -6.93 -11.39
CA SER A 82 -2.70 -7.58 -11.11
C SER A 82 -3.61 -6.67 -10.30
N TRP A 83 -3.13 -6.09 -9.19
CA TRP A 83 -3.94 -5.21 -8.36
C TRP A 83 -4.26 -3.86 -9.01
N TYR A 84 -3.38 -3.38 -9.90
CA TYR A 84 -3.68 -2.23 -10.75
C TYR A 84 -4.84 -2.54 -11.70
N GLN A 85 -4.87 -3.71 -12.31
CA GLN A 85 -5.98 -4.13 -13.18
C GLN A 85 -7.29 -4.24 -12.41
N HIS A 86 -7.30 -4.85 -11.22
CA HIS A 86 -8.47 -4.90 -10.35
C HIS A 86 -8.97 -3.51 -9.95
N LEU A 87 -8.04 -2.59 -9.65
CA LEU A 87 -8.39 -1.20 -9.36
C LEU A 87 -9.07 -0.52 -10.55
N VAL A 88 -8.50 -0.64 -11.76
CA VAL A 88 -9.06 -0.06 -12.99
C VAL A 88 -10.44 -0.64 -13.29
N GLU A 89 -10.62 -1.94 -13.13
CA GLU A 89 -11.91 -2.61 -13.30
C GLU A 89 -12.96 -2.08 -12.31
N ALA A 90 -12.64 -2.03 -11.03
CA ALA A 90 -13.53 -1.51 -10.00
C ALA A 90 -13.90 -0.03 -10.25
N LEU A 91 -12.94 0.80 -10.66
CA LEU A 91 -13.21 2.19 -11.04
C LEU A 91 -14.14 2.30 -12.25
N THR A 92 -13.94 1.45 -13.26
CA THR A 92 -14.77 1.40 -14.46
C THR A 92 -16.22 1.00 -14.14
N LEU A 93 -16.39 0.07 -13.21
CA LEU A 93 -17.70 -0.38 -12.72
C LEU A 93 -18.31 0.57 -11.67
N GLN A 94 -17.59 1.63 -11.27
CA GLN A 94 -17.97 2.54 -10.20
C GLN A 94 -18.21 1.84 -8.86
N ASP A 95 -17.57 0.70 -8.64
CA ASP A 95 -17.52 0.02 -7.34
C ASP A 95 -16.44 0.68 -6.46
N TRP A 96 -16.85 1.77 -5.81
CA TRP A 96 -15.94 2.63 -5.05
C TRP A 96 -15.30 1.93 -3.85
N GLN A 97 -16.02 1.03 -3.19
CA GLN A 97 -15.47 0.30 -2.04
C GLN A 97 -14.39 -0.68 -2.47
N THR A 98 -14.66 -1.46 -3.53
CA THR A 98 -13.66 -2.36 -4.11
C THR A 98 -12.49 -1.58 -4.67
N ALA A 99 -12.72 -0.45 -5.36
CA ALA A 99 -11.64 0.39 -5.87
C ALA A 99 -10.71 0.90 -4.75
N VAL A 100 -11.29 1.40 -3.67
CA VAL A 100 -10.54 1.89 -2.50
C VAL A 100 -9.74 0.76 -1.85
N TYR A 101 -10.31 -0.43 -1.70
CA TYR A 101 -9.62 -1.61 -1.18
C TYR A 101 -8.44 -2.01 -2.08
N CYS A 102 -8.69 -2.14 -3.40
CA CYS A 102 -7.66 -2.49 -4.38
C CYS A 102 -6.50 -1.49 -4.39
N ALA A 103 -6.79 -0.19 -4.25
CA ALA A 103 -5.76 0.83 -4.16
C ALA A 103 -4.92 0.67 -2.88
N GLY A 104 -5.53 0.28 -1.76
CA GLY A 104 -4.82 -0.05 -0.53
C GLY A 104 -3.86 -1.22 -0.73
N VAL A 105 -4.33 -2.33 -1.30
CA VAL A 105 -3.50 -3.51 -1.57
C VAL A 105 -2.38 -3.18 -2.56
N LEU A 106 -2.69 -2.43 -3.61
CA LEU A 106 -1.71 -1.96 -4.59
C LEU A 106 -0.62 -1.13 -3.92
N SER A 107 -0.97 -0.23 -2.99
CA SER A 107 0.00 0.61 -2.29
C SER A 107 1.03 -0.24 -1.53
N HIS A 108 0.61 -1.32 -0.90
CA HIS A 108 1.49 -2.25 -0.20
C HIS A 108 2.51 -2.89 -1.16
N TYR A 109 2.03 -3.61 -2.17
CA TYR A 109 2.92 -4.29 -3.14
C TYR A 109 3.82 -3.33 -3.93
N TYR A 110 3.42 -2.05 -4.06
CA TYR A 110 4.23 -1.03 -4.69
C TYR A 110 5.34 -0.50 -3.78
N THR A 111 5.05 -0.31 -2.49
CA THR A 111 6.01 0.31 -1.56
C THR A 111 7.04 -0.68 -1.02
N ASP A 112 6.67 -1.94 -0.79
CA ASP A 112 7.58 -2.94 -0.24
C ASP A 112 8.85 -3.15 -1.07
N PRO A 113 8.77 -3.34 -2.41
CA PRO A 113 9.98 -3.52 -3.22
C PRO A 113 10.91 -2.30 -3.25
N LEU A 114 10.44 -1.14 -2.78
CA LEU A 114 11.26 0.06 -2.66
C LEU A 114 12.04 0.11 -1.34
N HIS A 115 11.67 -0.75 -0.38
CA HIS A 115 12.35 -0.84 0.89
C HIS A 115 13.63 -1.68 0.76
N PRO A 116 14.77 -1.26 1.30
CA PRO A 116 16.06 -1.98 1.16
C PRO A 116 16.00 -3.44 1.58
N PHE A 117 15.23 -3.76 2.62
CA PHE A 117 15.09 -5.15 3.10
C PHE A 117 14.31 -6.06 2.15
N HIS A 118 13.56 -5.52 1.19
CA HIS A 118 12.85 -6.30 0.17
C HIS A 118 13.60 -6.37 -1.18
N THR A 119 14.73 -5.66 -1.29
CA THR A 119 15.54 -5.62 -2.51
C THR A 119 16.84 -6.43 -2.44
N ALA A 120 17.34 -6.68 -1.23
CA ALA A 120 18.65 -7.35 -1.03
C ALA A 120 18.74 -8.01 0.35
N GLN A 121 17.69 -8.64 0.83
CA GLN A 121 17.61 -9.18 2.18
C GLN A 121 18.51 -10.40 2.38
N SER A 122 19.37 -10.36 3.41
CA SER A 122 20.06 -11.53 3.97
C SER A 122 19.31 -12.09 5.18
N GLU A 123 19.55 -13.34 5.56
CA GLU A 123 18.95 -13.94 6.76
C GLU A 123 19.25 -13.17 8.04
N ALA A 124 20.43 -12.55 8.14
CA ALA A 124 20.85 -11.75 9.29
C ALA A 124 20.00 -10.46 9.44
N GLU A 125 19.46 -9.94 8.35
CA GLU A 125 18.66 -8.70 8.33
C GLU A 125 17.19 -8.93 8.65
N ASN A 126 16.69 -10.17 8.60
CA ASN A 126 15.29 -10.49 8.89
C ASN A 126 14.82 -10.01 10.26
N ASN A 127 15.66 -10.13 11.29
CA ASN A 127 15.31 -9.69 12.65
C ASN A 127 15.28 -8.17 12.77
N ILE A 128 16.18 -7.48 12.06
CA ILE A 128 16.23 -6.02 12.01
C ILE A 128 15.02 -5.48 11.26
N HIS A 129 14.68 -6.09 10.13
CA HIS A 129 13.51 -5.76 9.33
C HIS A 129 12.21 -5.83 10.17
N ARG A 130 11.99 -6.97 10.86
CA ARG A 130 10.84 -7.11 11.75
C ARG A 130 10.80 -6.06 12.87
N ALA A 131 11.94 -5.74 13.46
CA ALA A 131 12.02 -4.74 14.52
C ALA A 131 11.68 -3.34 13.99
N VAL A 132 12.13 -2.98 12.79
CA VAL A 132 11.85 -1.69 12.15
C VAL A 132 10.36 -1.57 11.80
N GLU A 133 9.74 -2.60 11.22
CA GLU A 133 8.32 -2.58 10.87
C GLU A 133 7.40 -2.50 12.09
N LEU A 134 7.80 -3.12 13.21
CA LEU A 134 7.03 -3.06 14.46
C LEU A 134 7.17 -1.73 15.19
N ALA A 135 8.29 -1.02 14.99
CA ALA A 135 8.59 0.24 15.66
C ALA A 135 8.03 1.48 14.93
N ALA A 136 7.62 1.34 13.67
CA ALA A 136 7.10 2.44 12.85
C ALA A 136 5.59 2.63 12.99
#